data_88dc624ca584d540e9d34faf7a4aca04
#
_entry.id   88dc624ca584d540e9d34faf7a4aca04
#
_cell.length_a   1.000
_cell.length_b   1.000
_cell.length_c   1.000
_cell.angle_alpha   90.00
_cell.angle_beta   90.00
_cell.angle_gamma   90.00
#
_symmetry.space_group_name_H-M   'P 1'
#
loop_
_entity.id
_entity.type
_entity.pdbx_description
1 polymer ?
#
loop_
_entity_poly.entity_id
_entity_poly.type
_entity_poly.pdbx_seq_one_letter_code
_entity_poly.pdbx_strand_id
1 'polypeptide(L)'
;MVYRFMYQGYSAGPVALKENSGAEHASVAENEGLVFLYYESQIEDLPPEAVAEGALKPYPDGRCWQRMMEIFHYSKPLSQEHWKRKIQGKTPEFRINYVRPEMAASYIYYHYQYQEEMPGDGDKYGIIFISGNRLVMYLETPTEPETEKYPGSLNTHITPHEQWGKVMDPHFQPWENGKKEWRLIELVQSE
;
A
#
# COMPACT_ATOMS: atom_id res chain seq x y z
N MET A 1 17.47 -1.20 8.46
CA MET A 1 16.06 -1.69 8.37
C MET A 1 15.41 -0.98 7.21
N VAL A 2 14.47 -1.59 6.51
CA VAL A 2 13.72 -0.92 5.43
C VAL A 2 12.36 -0.51 5.99
N TYR A 3 12.05 0.77 5.88
CA TYR A 3 10.77 1.36 6.24
C TYR A 3 9.96 1.61 4.96
N ARG A 4 8.65 1.41 5.03
CA ARG A 4 7.72 1.56 3.91
C ARG A 4 6.73 2.67 4.23
N PHE A 5 6.48 3.50 3.24
CA PHE A 5 5.63 4.67 3.42
C PHE A 5 4.60 4.77 2.30
N MET A 6 3.37 5.09 2.67
CA MET A 6 2.33 5.51 1.75
C MET A 6 1.74 6.81 2.26
N TYR A 7 1.73 7.79 1.39
CA TYR A 7 1.08 9.07 1.64
C TYR A 7 0.01 9.35 0.58
N GLN A 8 -0.98 10.11 0.97
CA GLN A 8 -1.98 10.68 0.07
C GLN A 8 -1.99 12.19 0.18
N GLY A 9 -2.33 12.87 -0.93
CA GLY A 9 -2.52 14.31 -1.00
C GLY A 9 -3.62 14.66 -1.99
N TYR A 10 -4.04 15.93 -1.99
CA TYR A 10 -4.95 16.44 -3.01
C TYR A 10 -4.16 17.22 -4.05
N SER A 11 -4.24 16.81 -5.32
CA SER A 11 -3.56 17.47 -6.43
C SER A 11 -4.09 18.88 -6.64
N ALA A 12 -3.17 19.83 -6.86
CA ALA A 12 -3.44 21.16 -7.40
C ALA A 12 -2.64 21.42 -8.69
N GLY A 13 -1.87 20.43 -9.14
CA GLY A 13 -1.03 20.43 -10.33
C GLY A 13 -0.09 19.23 -10.34
N PRO A 14 0.84 19.16 -11.26
CA PRO A 14 1.77 18.03 -11.36
C PRO A 14 2.56 17.78 -10.08
N VAL A 15 2.77 16.51 -9.76
CA VAL A 15 3.65 16.04 -8.67
C VAL A 15 4.73 15.15 -9.29
N ALA A 16 5.97 15.36 -8.88
CA ALA A 16 7.13 14.63 -9.37
C ALA A 16 8.02 14.14 -8.23
N LEU A 17 8.75 13.05 -8.47
CA LEU A 17 9.77 12.56 -7.57
C LEU A 17 11.02 13.45 -7.62
N LYS A 18 11.69 13.58 -6.49
CA LYS A 18 12.95 14.32 -6.35
C LYS A 18 14.13 13.39 -6.49
N GLU A 19 15.10 13.79 -7.27
CA GLU A 19 16.39 13.10 -7.32
C GLU A 19 17.11 13.14 -5.96
N ASN A 20 17.83 12.06 -5.65
CA ASN A 20 18.65 11.95 -4.44
C ASN A 20 17.89 12.22 -3.13
N SER A 21 16.64 11.84 -3.06
CA SER A 21 15.75 12.05 -1.91
C SER A 21 16.11 11.22 -0.68
N GLY A 22 16.90 10.16 -0.83
CA GLY A 22 17.13 9.14 0.20
C GLY A 22 16.03 8.09 0.27
N ALA A 23 15.07 8.14 -0.65
CA ALA A 23 14.09 7.11 -0.88
C ALA A 23 14.60 6.07 -1.88
N GLU A 24 14.06 4.86 -1.79
CA GLU A 24 14.25 3.77 -2.72
C GLU A 24 12.86 3.34 -3.22
N HIS A 25 12.76 2.86 -4.46
CA HIS A 25 11.49 2.38 -5.04
C HIS A 25 10.34 3.38 -4.90
N ALA A 26 10.65 4.66 -5.12
CA ALA A 26 9.65 5.71 -5.01
C ALA A 26 8.71 5.71 -6.22
N SER A 27 7.43 5.95 -5.97
CA SER A 27 6.40 5.93 -7.01
C SER A 27 5.27 6.88 -6.69
N VAL A 28 4.83 7.63 -7.71
CA VAL A 28 3.68 8.54 -7.64
C VAL A 28 2.58 8.03 -8.56
N ALA A 29 1.36 7.97 -8.04
CA ALA A 29 0.16 7.63 -8.80
C ALA A 29 -0.94 8.66 -8.54
N GLU A 30 -1.84 8.87 -9.52
CA GLU A 30 -2.92 9.86 -9.41
C GLU A 30 -4.27 9.26 -9.81
N ASN A 31 -5.30 9.59 -9.05
CA ASN A 31 -6.68 9.20 -9.34
C ASN A 31 -7.66 10.29 -8.90
N GLU A 32 -8.37 10.88 -9.87
CA GLU A 32 -9.45 11.86 -9.62
C GLU A 32 -9.06 13.00 -8.66
N GLY A 33 -7.86 13.55 -8.86
CA GLY A 33 -7.33 14.65 -8.06
C GLY A 33 -6.75 14.23 -6.69
N LEU A 34 -6.65 12.93 -6.44
CA LEU A 34 -5.87 12.36 -5.34
C LEU A 34 -4.52 11.92 -5.85
N VAL A 35 -3.47 12.24 -5.12
CA VAL A 35 -2.11 11.79 -5.39
C VAL A 35 -1.72 10.82 -4.29
N PHE A 36 -1.09 9.72 -4.69
CA PHE A 36 -0.51 8.72 -3.81
C PHE A 36 0.98 8.65 -4.06
N LEU A 37 1.74 8.67 -2.96
CA LEU A 37 3.19 8.55 -2.97
C LEU A 37 3.59 7.33 -2.13
N TYR A 38 4.14 6.32 -2.78
CA TYR A 38 4.81 5.19 -2.11
C TYR A 38 6.31 5.37 -2.20
N TYR A 39 7.04 5.01 -1.15
CA TYR A 39 8.48 4.86 -1.17
C TYR A 39 8.97 3.98 -0.03
N GLU A 40 10.19 3.48 -0.18
CA GLU A 40 10.95 2.79 0.84
C GLU A 40 12.14 3.64 1.25
N SER A 41 12.62 3.46 2.48
CA SER A 41 13.82 4.17 2.96
C SER A 41 14.48 3.41 4.10
N GLN A 42 15.77 3.64 4.27
CA GLN A 42 16.51 3.24 5.47
C GLN A 42 16.39 4.29 6.59
N ILE A 43 15.84 5.46 6.28
CA ILE A 43 15.60 6.56 7.23
C ILE A 43 14.18 6.39 7.75
N GLU A 44 14.04 6.21 9.08
CA GLU A 44 12.76 5.90 9.73
C GLU A 44 11.69 6.98 9.57
N ASP A 45 12.08 8.24 9.58
CA ASP A 45 11.17 9.38 9.50
C ASP A 45 11.43 10.25 8.27
N LEU A 46 11.78 9.65 7.13
CA LEU A 46 11.94 10.41 5.89
C LEU A 46 10.61 11.06 5.50
N PRO A 47 10.52 12.42 5.48
CA PRO A 47 9.25 13.07 5.19
C PRO A 47 8.92 13.04 3.68
N PRO A 48 7.64 12.99 3.30
CA PRO A 48 7.22 12.94 1.90
C PRO A 48 7.67 14.15 1.07
N GLU A 49 7.84 15.31 1.70
CA GLU A 49 8.34 16.53 1.06
C GLU A 49 9.83 16.43 0.66
N ALA A 50 10.58 15.51 1.27
CA ALA A 50 11.93 15.21 0.83
C ALA A 50 11.95 14.34 -0.43
N VAL A 51 10.89 13.55 -0.66
CA VAL A 51 10.81 12.53 -1.72
C VAL A 51 10.09 13.05 -2.96
N ALA A 52 9.05 13.86 -2.77
CA ALA A 52 8.27 14.40 -3.89
C ALA A 52 8.05 15.90 -3.75
N GLU A 53 7.90 16.56 -4.88
CA GLU A 53 7.54 17.97 -4.97
C GLU A 53 6.38 18.16 -5.95
N GLY A 54 5.62 19.24 -5.79
CA GLY A 54 4.51 19.57 -6.66
C GLY A 54 3.45 20.41 -5.98
N ALA A 55 2.42 20.74 -6.72
CA ALA A 55 1.33 21.55 -6.23
C ALA A 55 0.26 20.68 -5.58
N LEU A 56 0.16 20.76 -4.25
CA LEU A 56 -0.86 20.07 -3.47
C LEU A 56 -1.74 21.07 -2.71
N LYS A 57 -3.02 20.74 -2.57
CA LYS A 57 -3.94 21.47 -1.71
C LYS A 57 -3.70 21.05 -0.26
N PRO A 58 -3.54 22.02 0.67
CA PRO A 58 -3.34 21.67 2.06
C PRO A 58 -4.62 21.10 2.70
N TYR A 59 -4.43 20.17 3.63
CA TYR A 59 -5.47 19.76 4.57
C TYR A 59 -5.81 20.93 5.54
N PRO A 60 -6.92 20.86 6.30
CA PRO A 60 -7.29 21.92 7.26
C PRO A 60 -6.23 22.25 8.31
N ASP A 61 -5.33 21.32 8.60
CA ASP A 61 -4.20 21.50 9.52
C ASP A 61 -2.93 22.05 8.86
N GLY A 62 -3.00 22.39 7.56
CA GLY A 62 -1.90 22.96 6.78
C GLY A 62 -0.94 21.94 6.16
N ARG A 63 -1.03 20.66 6.48
CA ARG A 63 -0.22 19.62 5.84
C ARG A 63 -0.68 19.38 4.40
N CYS A 64 0.25 19.08 3.50
CA CYS A 64 -0.07 18.70 2.12
C CYS A 64 -0.15 17.18 1.92
N TRP A 65 0.55 16.43 2.77
CA TRP A 65 0.57 14.98 2.76
C TRP A 65 -0.05 14.40 4.04
N GLN A 66 -0.85 13.37 3.88
CA GLN A 66 -1.38 12.57 4.98
C GLN A 66 -0.84 11.14 4.85
N ARG A 67 -0.16 10.67 5.90
CA ARG A 67 0.31 9.29 5.97
C ARG A 67 -0.88 8.33 6.03
N MET A 68 -0.82 7.27 5.22
CA MET A 68 -1.76 6.15 5.29
C MET A 68 -1.20 5.07 6.20
N MET A 69 -2.07 4.40 6.94
CA MET A 69 -1.70 3.32 7.83
C MET A 69 -1.58 2.01 7.03
N GLU A 70 -0.45 1.33 7.13
CA GLU A 70 -0.31 -0.04 6.63
C GLU A 70 -1.18 -0.98 7.48
N ILE A 71 -2.03 -1.78 6.83
CA ILE A 71 -2.94 -2.71 7.50
C ILE A 71 -2.75 -4.16 7.07
N PHE A 72 -1.98 -4.38 6.02
CA PHE A 72 -1.70 -5.72 5.51
C PHE A 72 -0.43 -5.72 4.67
N HIS A 73 0.32 -6.80 4.77
CA HIS A 73 1.39 -7.16 3.85
C HIS A 73 1.49 -8.69 3.71
N TYR A 74 1.85 -9.17 2.53
CA TYR A 74 2.20 -10.58 2.37
C TYR A 74 3.56 -10.90 2.96
N SER A 75 4.52 -9.98 2.87
CA SER A 75 5.85 -10.13 3.46
C SER A 75 6.33 -8.83 4.08
N LYS A 76 7.31 -8.93 4.99
CA LYS A 76 7.97 -7.80 5.63
C LYS A 76 9.48 -7.85 5.39
N PRO A 77 10.17 -6.70 5.39
CA PRO A 77 11.62 -6.66 5.30
C PRO A 77 12.27 -7.34 6.51
N LEU A 78 12.89 -8.50 6.30
CA LEU A 78 13.69 -9.19 7.34
C LEU A 78 15.10 -8.61 7.42
N SER A 79 15.65 -8.18 6.26
CA SER A 79 16.91 -7.50 6.10
C SER A 79 16.91 -6.71 4.80
N GLN A 80 17.92 -5.86 4.58
CA GLN A 80 18.10 -5.18 3.30
C GLN A 80 18.31 -6.18 2.15
N GLU A 81 19.11 -7.22 2.37
CA GLU A 81 19.40 -8.24 1.36
C GLU A 81 18.13 -9.04 1.03
N HIS A 82 17.36 -9.43 2.04
CA HIS A 82 16.08 -10.11 1.84
C HIS A 82 15.13 -9.26 1.00
N TRP A 83 15.09 -7.93 1.22
CA TRP A 83 14.12 -7.04 0.58
C TRP A 83 14.51 -6.57 -0.82
N LYS A 84 15.70 -6.90 -1.31
CA LYS A 84 16.12 -6.59 -2.68
C LYS A 84 15.22 -7.30 -3.71
N ARG A 85 14.88 -6.56 -4.77
CA ARG A 85 14.17 -7.09 -5.92
C ARG A 85 15.09 -8.03 -6.69
N LYS A 86 14.69 -9.30 -6.79
CA LYS A 86 15.41 -10.32 -7.56
C LYS A 86 15.06 -10.25 -9.04
N ILE A 87 13.83 -9.82 -9.36
CA ILE A 87 13.34 -9.59 -10.71
C ILE A 87 13.58 -8.13 -11.08
N GLN A 88 14.32 -7.90 -12.18
CA GLN A 88 14.57 -6.54 -12.68
C GLN A 88 13.41 -6.04 -13.54
N GLY A 89 13.28 -4.72 -13.67
CA GLY A 89 12.28 -4.09 -14.52
C GLY A 89 10.84 -4.25 -14.02
N LYS A 90 10.65 -4.36 -12.71
CA LYS A 90 9.32 -4.36 -12.10
C LYS A 90 8.66 -2.99 -12.26
N THR A 91 7.36 -3.02 -12.48
CA THR A 91 6.54 -1.81 -12.57
C THR A 91 5.62 -1.73 -11.35
N PRO A 92 5.65 -0.62 -10.61
CA PRO A 92 4.71 -0.37 -9.52
C PRO A 92 3.26 -0.34 -10.04
N GLU A 93 2.36 -0.90 -9.27
CA GLU A 93 0.93 -0.88 -9.52
C GLU A 93 0.19 -0.43 -8.28
N PHE A 94 -0.67 0.55 -8.44
CA PHE A 94 -1.55 1.04 -7.38
C PHE A 94 -2.99 0.68 -7.71
N ARG A 95 -3.72 0.22 -6.70
CA ARG A 95 -5.16 -0.03 -6.80
C ARG A 95 -5.90 0.62 -5.66
N ILE A 96 -7.07 1.16 -5.95
CA ILE A 96 -7.93 1.81 -4.97
C ILE A 96 -9.24 1.02 -4.78
N ASN A 97 -9.70 1.00 -3.54
CA ASN A 97 -11.05 0.54 -3.17
C ASN A 97 -11.51 1.29 -1.92
N TYR A 98 -12.76 1.12 -1.53
CA TYR A 98 -13.32 1.70 -0.32
C TYR A 98 -13.96 0.61 0.53
N VAL A 99 -13.61 0.60 1.82
CA VAL A 99 -14.28 -0.22 2.82
C VAL A 99 -15.50 0.54 3.36
N ARG A 100 -16.58 -0.16 3.67
CA ARG A 100 -17.69 0.43 4.43
C ARG A 100 -17.19 0.87 5.79
N PRO A 101 -17.42 2.12 6.22
CA PRO A 101 -16.87 2.64 7.48
C PRO A 101 -17.16 1.75 8.69
N GLU A 102 -18.39 1.20 8.78
CA GLU A 102 -18.82 0.32 9.85
C GLU A 102 -18.15 -1.06 9.83
N MET A 103 -17.52 -1.42 8.72
CA MET A 103 -16.82 -2.70 8.55
C MET A 103 -15.29 -2.56 8.52
N ALA A 104 -14.76 -1.35 8.68
CA ALA A 104 -13.31 -1.12 8.60
C ALA A 104 -12.54 -1.92 9.66
N ALA A 105 -13.05 -1.99 10.89
CA ALA A 105 -12.40 -2.74 11.96
C ALA A 105 -12.31 -4.24 11.67
N SER A 106 -13.37 -4.85 11.16
CA SER A 106 -13.36 -6.28 10.79
C SER A 106 -12.49 -6.54 9.57
N TYR A 107 -12.45 -5.63 8.60
CA TYR A 107 -11.56 -5.71 7.45
C TYR A 107 -10.09 -5.74 7.88
N ILE A 108 -9.68 -4.81 8.74
CA ILE A 108 -8.33 -4.74 9.30
C ILE A 108 -8.02 -6.00 10.12
N TYR A 109 -8.97 -6.46 10.95
CA TYR A 109 -8.79 -7.66 11.75
C TYR A 109 -8.52 -8.90 10.91
N TYR A 110 -9.31 -9.16 9.85
CA TYR A 110 -9.11 -10.32 8.97
C TYR A 110 -7.78 -10.25 8.23
N HIS A 111 -7.36 -9.07 7.77
CA HIS A 111 -6.08 -8.90 7.10
C HIS A 111 -4.90 -9.09 8.06
N TYR A 112 -4.99 -8.55 9.29
CA TYR A 112 -4.01 -8.81 10.33
C TYR A 112 -3.93 -10.31 10.66
N GLN A 113 -5.07 -10.97 10.81
CA GLN A 113 -5.13 -12.40 11.06
C GLN A 113 -4.42 -13.19 9.94
N TYR A 114 -4.73 -12.87 8.69
CA TYR A 114 -4.11 -13.50 7.52
C TYR A 114 -2.59 -13.34 7.52
N GLN A 115 -2.08 -12.12 7.62
CA GLN A 115 -0.64 -11.86 7.57
C GLN A 115 0.14 -12.53 8.71
N GLU A 116 -0.46 -12.69 9.89
CA GLU A 116 0.19 -13.26 11.05
C GLU A 116 0.04 -14.79 11.16
N GLU A 117 -0.95 -15.37 10.49
CA GLU A 117 -1.07 -16.84 10.37
C GLU A 117 -0.28 -17.38 9.19
N MET A 118 -0.20 -16.63 8.09
CA MET A 118 0.39 -17.08 6.82
C MET A 118 1.36 -16.05 6.22
N PRO A 119 2.41 -15.66 6.95
CA PRO A 119 3.37 -14.71 6.43
C PRO A 119 4.08 -15.27 5.19
N GLY A 120 4.20 -14.43 4.16
CA GLY A 120 4.82 -14.80 2.89
C GLY A 120 3.92 -15.61 1.94
N ASP A 121 2.60 -15.62 2.18
CA ASP A 121 1.64 -16.30 1.28
C ASP A 121 1.16 -15.37 0.17
N GLY A 122 2.03 -14.92 -0.69
CA GLY A 122 1.67 -14.06 -1.82
C GLY A 122 2.83 -13.29 -2.43
N ASP A 123 2.50 -12.17 -3.06
CA ASP A 123 3.49 -11.28 -3.65
C ASP A 123 4.26 -10.55 -2.55
N LYS A 124 5.58 -10.70 -2.55
CA LYS A 124 6.49 -10.15 -1.54
C LYS A 124 6.27 -8.65 -1.28
N TYR A 125 5.98 -7.88 -2.32
CA TYR A 125 5.81 -6.42 -2.25
C TYR A 125 4.34 -5.98 -2.22
N GLY A 126 3.41 -6.93 -2.06
CA GLY A 126 1.99 -6.63 -1.96
C GLY A 126 1.61 -6.10 -0.56
N ILE A 127 1.11 -4.85 -0.51
CA ILE A 127 0.83 -4.12 0.73
C ILE A 127 -0.51 -3.39 0.58
N ILE A 128 -1.32 -3.37 1.65
CA ILE A 128 -2.55 -2.57 1.70
C ILE A 128 -2.41 -1.49 2.78
N PHE A 129 -2.74 -0.26 2.38
CA PHE A 129 -2.80 0.90 3.24
C PHE A 129 -4.23 1.45 3.35
N ILE A 130 -4.54 2.09 4.48
CA ILE A 130 -5.85 2.70 4.72
C ILE A 130 -5.72 4.14 5.22
N SER A 131 -6.64 5.01 4.79
CA SER A 131 -6.87 6.33 5.35
C SER A 131 -8.38 6.62 5.36
N GLY A 132 -8.96 6.78 6.55
CA GLY A 132 -10.41 6.78 6.70
C GLY A 132 -10.99 5.44 6.24
N ASN A 133 -11.81 5.47 5.20
CA ASN A 133 -12.35 4.26 4.55
C ASN A 133 -11.74 3.96 3.17
N ARG A 134 -10.74 4.75 2.74
CA ARG A 134 -10.03 4.54 1.48
C ARG A 134 -8.91 3.54 1.66
N LEU A 135 -8.92 2.51 0.83
CA LEU A 135 -7.87 1.51 0.74
C LEU A 135 -7.01 1.78 -0.49
N VAL A 136 -5.70 1.68 -0.34
CA VAL A 136 -4.77 1.67 -1.45
C VAL A 136 -3.90 0.42 -1.33
N MET A 137 -3.90 -0.38 -2.38
CA MET A 137 -3.00 -1.52 -2.52
C MET A 137 -1.83 -1.11 -3.42
N TYR A 138 -0.63 -1.36 -2.93
CA TYR A 138 0.60 -1.28 -3.71
C TYR A 138 1.09 -2.69 -3.99
N LEU A 139 1.55 -2.93 -5.20
CA LEU A 139 2.23 -4.15 -5.62
C LEU A 139 3.16 -3.85 -6.79
N GLU A 140 3.97 -4.83 -7.18
CA GLU A 140 4.91 -4.70 -8.28
C GLU A 140 4.73 -5.84 -9.27
N THR A 141 4.72 -5.53 -10.57
CA THR A 141 4.59 -6.52 -11.64
C THR A 141 5.86 -6.60 -12.50
N PRO A 142 6.32 -7.80 -12.88
CA PRO A 142 5.78 -9.11 -12.52
C PRO A 142 5.89 -9.40 -11.02
N THR A 143 4.95 -10.19 -10.49
CA THR A 143 4.93 -10.55 -9.07
C THR A 143 6.16 -11.37 -8.67
N GLU A 144 6.60 -11.20 -7.43
CA GLU A 144 7.74 -11.94 -6.87
C GLU A 144 7.28 -12.60 -5.55
N PRO A 145 7.06 -13.92 -5.55
CA PRO A 145 6.61 -14.61 -4.35
C PRO A 145 7.69 -14.63 -3.28
N GLU A 146 7.27 -14.59 -2.02
CA GLU A 146 8.17 -14.74 -0.88
C GLU A 146 8.81 -16.13 -0.88
N THR A 147 10.13 -16.18 -0.82
CA THR A 147 10.89 -17.43 -0.80
C THR A 147 11.46 -17.77 0.59
N GLU A 148 11.61 -16.77 1.45
CA GLU A 148 12.10 -16.95 2.81
C GLU A 148 10.94 -17.00 3.79
N LYS A 149 10.61 -18.20 4.25
CA LYS A 149 9.54 -18.40 5.24
C LYS A 149 9.99 -17.98 6.63
N TYR A 150 9.14 -17.25 7.31
CA TYR A 150 9.33 -16.83 8.70
C TYR A 150 8.05 -17.10 9.51
N PRO A 151 8.17 -17.31 10.84
CA PRO A 151 6.98 -17.55 11.66
C PRO A 151 6.16 -16.28 11.83
N GLY A 152 4.85 -16.41 11.73
CA GLY A 152 3.93 -15.35 12.13
C GLY A 152 3.73 -15.30 13.65
N SER A 153 3.02 -14.28 14.10
CA SER A 153 2.74 -14.08 15.54
C SER A 153 1.53 -14.87 16.02
N LEU A 154 0.70 -15.38 15.10
CA LEU A 154 -0.52 -16.09 15.42
C LEU A 154 -0.45 -17.56 14.97
N ASN A 155 -1.01 -18.43 15.79
CA ASN A 155 -1.16 -19.87 15.51
C ASN A 155 -2.61 -20.31 15.79
N THR A 156 -3.56 -19.52 15.28
CA THR A 156 -4.99 -19.73 15.53
C THR A 156 -5.68 -20.51 14.42
N HIS A 157 -5.16 -20.44 13.18
CA HIS A 157 -5.69 -21.15 12.01
C HIS A 157 -7.18 -20.88 11.74
N ILE A 158 -7.63 -19.63 11.97
CA ILE A 158 -9.02 -19.22 11.75
C ILE A 158 -9.25 -18.40 10.50
N THR A 159 -8.18 -18.05 9.79
CA THR A 159 -8.30 -17.28 8.53
C THR A 159 -9.06 -18.10 7.49
N PRO A 160 -10.15 -17.57 6.91
CA PRO A 160 -11.01 -18.31 5.98
C PRO A 160 -10.43 -18.32 4.55
N HIS A 161 -9.24 -18.90 4.34
CA HIS A 161 -8.50 -18.87 3.07
C HIS A 161 -9.32 -19.27 1.84
N GLU A 162 -9.99 -20.43 1.91
CA GLU A 162 -10.78 -20.95 0.80
C GLU A 162 -12.00 -20.08 0.45
N GLN A 163 -12.43 -19.25 1.37
CA GLN A 163 -13.60 -18.38 1.24
C GLN A 163 -13.25 -16.90 1.34
N TRP A 164 -11.96 -16.55 1.23
CA TRP A 164 -11.47 -15.19 1.45
C TRP A 164 -12.27 -14.13 0.71
N GLY A 165 -12.46 -14.28 -0.61
CA GLY A 165 -13.23 -13.35 -1.41
C GLY A 165 -14.68 -13.20 -0.93
N LYS A 166 -15.33 -14.30 -0.52
CA LYS A 166 -16.71 -14.28 -0.02
C LYS A 166 -16.82 -13.57 1.33
N VAL A 167 -15.82 -13.73 2.19
CA VAL A 167 -15.77 -13.05 3.50
C VAL A 167 -15.43 -11.57 3.33
N MET A 168 -14.57 -11.22 2.38
CA MET A 168 -14.16 -9.83 2.13
C MET A 168 -15.18 -9.02 1.36
N ASP A 169 -15.94 -9.62 0.42
CA ASP A 169 -16.90 -8.88 -0.42
C ASP A 169 -17.89 -7.99 0.35
N PRO A 170 -18.49 -8.41 1.47
CA PRO A 170 -19.38 -7.56 2.25
C PRO A 170 -18.73 -6.29 2.81
N HIS A 171 -17.41 -6.28 2.99
CA HIS A 171 -16.68 -5.15 3.55
C HIS A 171 -16.57 -3.98 2.58
N PHE A 172 -16.59 -4.26 1.26
CA PHE A 172 -16.38 -3.21 0.27
C PHE A 172 -17.63 -2.38 0.02
N GLN A 173 -17.42 -1.08 -0.11
CA GLN A 173 -18.40 -0.15 -0.62
C GLN A 173 -18.51 -0.34 -2.14
N PRO A 174 -19.72 -0.53 -2.69
CA PRO A 174 -19.87 -0.62 -4.14
C PRO A 174 -19.56 0.73 -4.81
N TRP A 175 -18.92 0.66 -5.97
CA TRP A 175 -18.78 1.79 -6.88
C TRP A 175 -20.15 2.19 -7.47
N GLU A 176 -20.19 3.32 -8.17
CA GLU A 176 -21.42 3.79 -8.84
C GLU A 176 -22.05 2.75 -9.79
N ASN A 177 -21.21 1.91 -10.41
CA ASN A 177 -21.65 0.80 -11.26
C ASN A 177 -22.12 -0.45 -10.49
N GLY A 178 -22.18 -0.40 -9.17
CA GLY A 178 -22.56 -1.49 -8.27
C GLY A 178 -21.49 -2.55 -8.03
N LYS A 179 -20.35 -2.47 -8.69
CA LYS A 179 -19.22 -3.40 -8.51
C LYS A 179 -18.37 -3.00 -7.30
N LYS A 180 -17.54 -3.93 -6.83
CA LYS A 180 -16.69 -3.77 -5.65
C LYS A 180 -15.22 -4.13 -5.93
N GLU A 181 -14.85 -4.21 -7.22
CA GLU A 181 -13.48 -4.52 -7.63
C GLU A 181 -12.48 -3.44 -7.24
N TRP A 182 -11.23 -3.84 -7.05
CA TRP A 182 -10.10 -2.94 -7.00
C TRP A 182 -9.90 -2.27 -8.36
N ARG A 183 -9.78 -0.95 -8.37
CA ARG A 183 -9.54 -0.16 -9.59
C ARG A 183 -8.11 0.27 -9.66
N LEU A 184 -7.52 0.15 -10.84
CA LEU A 184 -6.17 0.67 -11.11
C LEU A 184 -6.14 2.19 -10.94
N ILE A 185 -5.04 2.68 -10.38
CA ILE A 185 -4.68 4.08 -10.31
C ILE A 185 -3.60 4.34 -11.36
N GLU A 186 -3.67 5.45 -12.05
CA GLU A 186 -2.68 5.83 -13.05
C GLU A 186 -1.32 6.09 -12.39
N LEU A 187 -0.29 5.34 -12.83
CA LEU A 187 1.09 5.58 -12.43
C LEU A 187 1.62 6.81 -13.15
N VAL A 188 2.07 7.81 -12.41
CA VAL A 188 2.62 9.06 -12.94
C VAL A 188 4.12 8.96 -13.14
N GLN A 189 4.83 8.44 -12.13
CA GLN A 189 6.28 8.31 -12.13
C GLN A 189 6.72 7.20 -11.17
N SER A 190 7.85 6.55 -11.49
CA SER A 190 8.55 5.62 -10.60
C SER A 190 10.05 5.66 -10.81
N GLU A 191 10.81 5.36 -9.76
CA GLU A 191 12.28 5.20 -9.74
C GLU A 191 12.68 3.78 -9.36
#